data_e4e72ded8a98904682bc0f0669824bde
#
_entry.id   e4e72ded8a98904682bc0f0669824bde
#
_cell.length_a   1.000
_cell.length_b   1.000
_cell.length_c   1.000
_cell.angle_alpha   90.00
_cell.angle_beta   90.00
_cell.angle_gamma   90.00
#
_symmetry.space_group_name_H-M   'P 1'
#
loop_
_entity.id
_entity.type
_entity.pdbx_description
1 polymer ?
#
loop_
_entity_poly.entity_id
_entity_poly.type
_entity_poly.pdbx_seq_one_letter_code
_entity_poly.pdbx_strand_id
1 'polypeptide(L)'
;MPTLNILHRAEFPGDSYVSVLVLIEASPGKAVPQHTHPGLEMTYILAGEATFSVQGRPDQALKAGDWFQVPADTPHSIQIGDTPARALGHYVVEKDKPLTTWL
;
A
#
# COMPACT_ATOMS: atom_id res chain seq x y z
N MET A 1 0.82 -12.80 6.13
CA MET A 1 0.94 -11.52 5.41
C MET A 1 -0.12 -11.39 4.34
N PRO A 2 -0.60 -10.19 4.05
CA PRO A 2 -1.50 -10.01 2.91
C PRO A 2 -0.87 -10.44 1.59
N THR A 3 -1.70 -10.89 0.66
CA THR A 3 -1.28 -11.25 -0.67
C THR A 3 -1.28 -10.02 -1.56
N LEU A 4 -0.19 -9.79 -2.29
CA LEU A 4 -0.05 -8.69 -3.23
C LEU A 4 0.03 -9.25 -4.64
N ASN A 5 -0.97 -8.95 -5.47
CA ASN A 5 -0.99 -9.36 -6.87
C ASN A 5 -0.77 -8.16 -7.76
N ILE A 6 0.37 -8.10 -8.45
CA ILE A 6 0.61 -7.05 -9.43
C ILE A 6 -0.31 -7.28 -10.62
N LEU A 7 -1.26 -6.39 -10.81
CA LEU A 7 -2.21 -6.45 -11.92
C LEU A 7 -1.62 -5.89 -13.21
N HIS A 8 -0.83 -4.84 -13.10
CA HIS A 8 -0.23 -4.20 -14.25
C HIS A 8 0.98 -3.39 -13.84
N ARG A 9 1.95 -3.35 -14.72
CA ARG A 9 3.16 -2.54 -14.59
C ARG A 9 3.34 -1.78 -15.89
N ALA A 10 3.41 -0.44 -15.82
CA ALA A 10 3.48 0.41 -17.00
C ALA A 10 4.63 1.40 -16.90
N GLU A 11 5.22 1.73 -18.04
CA GLU A 11 6.22 2.79 -18.14
C GLU A 11 5.59 4.12 -17.78
N PHE A 12 6.23 4.84 -16.87
CA PHE A 12 5.85 6.20 -16.53
C PHE A 12 6.56 7.16 -17.51
N PRO A 13 5.95 8.32 -17.84
CA PRO A 13 6.67 9.31 -18.66
C PRO A 13 8.00 9.70 -18.02
N GLY A 14 9.10 9.54 -18.76
CA GLY A 14 10.45 9.63 -18.23
C GLY A 14 11.07 8.25 -18.07
N ASP A 15 12.33 8.20 -17.67
CA ASP A 15 13.07 6.93 -17.55
C ASP A 15 13.45 6.55 -16.12
N SER A 16 12.96 7.29 -15.13
CA SER A 16 13.33 7.06 -13.72
C SER A 16 12.26 6.34 -12.91
N TYR A 17 10.99 6.33 -13.36
CA TYR A 17 9.85 5.82 -12.59
C TYR A 17 9.04 4.81 -13.39
N VAL A 18 8.29 4.01 -12.66
CA VAL A 18 7.34 3.03 -13.21
C VAL A 18 6.04 3.11 -12.40
N SER A 19 4.92 2.87 -13.08
CA SER A 19 3.59 2.80 -12.47
C SER A 19 3.21 1.33 -12.24
N VAL A 20 2.79 0.99 -11.03
CA VAL A 20 2.41 -0.38 -10.66
C VAL A 20 1.03 -0.37 -10.04
N LEU A 21 0.12 -1.19 -10.57
CA LEU A 21 -1.21 -1.40 -10.01
C LEU A 21 -1.25 -2.75 -9.32
N VAL A 22 -1.65 -2.78 -8.05
CA VAL A 22 -1.59 -3.96 -7.19
C VAL A 22 -2.96 -4.24 -6.58
N LEU A 23 -3.44 -5.48 -6.67
CA LEU A 23 -4.57 -5.94 -5.88
C LEU A 23 -4.02 -6.52 -4.56
N ILE A 24 -4.48 -5.94 -3.46
CA ILE A 24 -4.08 -6.34 -2.11
C ILE A 24 -5.24 -7.11 -1.49
N GLU A 25 -4.98 -8.33 -1.03
CA GLU A 25 -5.97 -9.16 -0.35
C GLU A 25 -5.40 -9.63 0.99
N ALA A 26 -6.20 -9.52 2.05
CA ALA A 26 -5.75 -9.85 3.40
C ALA A 26 -6.82 -10.56 4.20
N SER A 27 -6.42 -11.60 4.93
CA SER A 27 -7.27 -12.30 5.89
C SER A 27 -7.45 -11.47 7.16
N PRO A 28 -8.54 -11.71 7.92
CA PRO A 28 -8.77 -11.00 9.19
C PRO A 28 -7.58 -11.10 10.13
N GLY A 29 -7.29 -10.01 10.83
CA GLY A 29 -6.26 -9.96 11.86
C GLY A 29 -4.82 -9.94 11.35
N LYS A 30 -4.60 -10.03 10.04
CA LYS A 30 -3.25 -9.98 9.47
C LYS A 30 -2.70 -8.56 9.49
N ALA A 31 -1.38 -8.45 9.50
CA ALA A 31 -0.70 -7.17 9.50
C ALA A 31 0.32 -7.10 8.36
N VAL A 32 0.49 -5.90 7.81
CA VAL A 32 1.65 -5.57 6.99
C VAL A 32 2.62 -4.83 7.92
N PRO A 33 3.78 -5.43 8.24
CA PRO A 33 4.75 -4.78 9.12
C PRO A 33 5.28 -3.47 8.53
N GLN A 34 5.93 -2.68 9.35
CA GLN A 34 6.46 -1.39 8.93
C GLN A 34 7.41 -1.53 7.74
N HIS A 35 7.20 -0.68 6.74
CA HIS A 35 7.95 -0.71 5.49
C HIS A 35 7.91 0.63 4.78
N THR A 36 8.70 0.76 3.71
CA THR A 36 8.72 1.93 2.84
C THR A 36 8.62 1.51 1.36
N HIS A 37 8.25 2.45 0.52
CA HIS A 37 8.30 2.31 -0.94
C HIS A 37 9.16 3.42 -1.54
N PRO A 38 9.89 3.16 -2.64
CA PRO A 38 10.76 4.17 -3.27
C PRO A 38 9.97 5.12 -4.18
N GLY A 39 8.84 5.60 -3.72
CA GLY A 39 7.95 6.48 -4.44
C GLY A 39 6.61 6.62 -3.76
N LEU A 40 5.63 7.14 -4.51
CA LEU A 40 4.31 7.45 -4.01
C LEU A 40 3.42 6.20 -4.02
N GLU A 41 2.66 6.00 -2.94
CA GLU A 41 1.57 5.03 -2.90
C GLU A 41 0.25 5.76 -2.76
N MET A 42 -0.76 5.34 -3.55
CA MET A 42 -2.17 5.71 -3.38
C MET A 42 -2.98 4.44 -3.36
N THR A 43 -3.77 4.23 -2.31
CA THR A 43 -4.52 2.99 -2.14
C THR A 43 -5.97 3.27 -1.81
N TYR A 44 -6.86 2.53 -2.46
CA TYR A 44 -8.32 2.61 -2.29
C TYR A 44 -8.82 1.31 -1.69
N ILE A 45 -9.60 1.41 -0.60
CA ILE A 45 -10.15 0.24 0.10
C ILE A 45 -11.43 -0.21 -0.60
N LEU A 46 -11.45 -1.45 -1.07
CA LEU A 46 -12.60 -2.06 -1.74
C LEU A 46 -13.52 -2.79 -0.77
N ALA A 47 -12.95 -3.42 0.26
CA ALA A 47 -13.71 -4.21 1.23
C ALA A 47 -12.94 -4.34 2.53
N GLY A 48 -13.67 -4.49 3.65
CA GLY A 48 -13.09 -4.71 4.96
C GLY A 48 -12.69 -3.42 5.67
N GLU A 49 -11.98 -3.59 6.77
CA GLU A 49 -11.51 -2.49 7.63
C GLU A 49 -10.06 -2.71 8.01
N ALA A 50 -9.34 -1.62 8.22
CA ALA A 50 -7.95 -1.66 8.61
C ALA A 50 -7.57 -0.42 9.42
N THR A 51 -6.54 -0.55 10.26
CA THR A 51 -5.90 0.59 10.91
C THR A 51 -4.59 0.88 10.19
N PHE A 52 -4.44 2.10 9.73
CA PHE A 52 -3.29 2.56 8.96
C PHE A 52 -2.43 3.46 9.83
N SER A 53 -1.14 3.12 9.95
CA SER A 53 -0.17 3.85 10.77
C SER A 53 0.95 4.39 9.90
N VAL A 54 1.15 5.70 9.92
CA VAL A 54 2.20 6.39 9.15
C VAL A 54 3.04 7.21 10.12
N GLN A 55 4.36 7.12 9.97
CA GLN A 55 5.29 7.89 10.77
C GLN A 55 4.95 9.38 10.71
N GLY A 56 4.84 10.00 11.86
CA GLY A 56 4.56 11.43 11.98
C GLY A 56 3.09 11.83 11.94
N ARG A 57 2.16 10.85 11.86
CA ARG A 57 0.71 11.10 11.84
C ARG A 57 -0.02 10.19 12.83
N PRO A 58 -1.22 10.62 13.31
CA PRO A 58 -2.08 9.73 14.09
C PRO A 58 -2.55 8.55 13.24
N ASP A 59 -2.81 7.42 13.89
CA ASP A 59 -3.40 6.25 13.24
C ASP A 59 -4.77 6.60 12.65
N GLN A 60 -5.09 6.00 11.50
CA GLN A 60 -6.37 6.16 10.83
C GLN A 60 -7.11 4.83 10.76
N ALA A 61 -8.39 4.85 11.12
CA ALA A 61 -9.30 3.74 10.85
C ALA A 61 -9.85 3.91 9.43
N LEU A 62 -9.70 2.88 8.59
CA LEU A 62 -10.13 2.88 7.20
C LEU A 62 -11.13 1.77 6.95
N LYS A 63 -12.10 2.03 6.06
CA LYS A 63 -13.12 1.07 5.63
C LYS A 63 -13.32 1.18 4.13
N ALA A 64 -14.14 0.30 3.56
CA ALA A 64 -14.47 0.33 2.13
C ALA A 64 -14.93 1.72 1.71
N GLY A 65 -14.38 2.22 0.60
CA GLY A 65 -14.63 3.56 0.11
C GLY A 65 -13.61 4.61 0.58
N ASP A 66 -12.81 4.30 1.57
CA ASP A 66 -11.74 5.18 2.03
C ASP A 66 -10.48 4.97 1.19
N TRP A 67 -9.60 5.94 1.21
CA TRP A 67 -8.32 5.90 0.53
C TRP A 67 -7.23 6.52 1.39
N PHE A 68 -5.98 6.18 1.07
CA PHE A 68 -4.84 6.83 1.70
C PHE A 68 -3.71 7.04 0.70
N GLN A 69 -2.79 7.92 1.07
CA GLN A 69 -1.60 8.24 0.30
C GLN A 69 -0.40 8.20 1.22
N VAL A 70 0.69 7.60 0.74
CA VAL A 70 1.97 7.54 1.48
C VAL A 70 3.04 8.21 0.62
N PRO A 71 3.71 9.26 1.14
CA PRO A 71 4.85 9.86 0.44
C PRO A 71 6.02 8.87 0.30
N ALA A 72 6.93 9.17 -0.62
CA ALA A 72 8.11 8.34 -0.84
C ALA A 72 8.92 8.14 0.46
N ASP A 73 9.42 6.93 0.64
CA ASP A 73 10.34 6.55 1.72
C ASP A 73 9.81 6.82 3.13
N THR A 74 8.50 6.87 3.30
CA THR A 74 7.85 7.11 4.59
C THR A 74 7.46 5.80 5.25
N PRO A 75 7.96 5.49 6.45
CA PRO A 75 7.59 4.27 7.18
C PRO A 75 6.08 4.21 7.48
N HIS A 76 5.46 3.09 7.17
CA HIS A 76 4.04 2.85 7.43
C HIS A 76 3.74 1.37 7.62
N SER A 77 2.61 1.09 8.24
CA SER A 77 2.13 -0.28 8.51
C SER A 77 0.62 -0.31 8.47
N ILE A 78 0.05 -1.51 8.34
CA ILE A 78 -1.39 -1.71 8.29
C ILE A 78 -1.76 -2.91 9.16
N GLN A 79 -2.82 -2.77 9.95
CA GLN A 79 -3.41 -3.84 10.73
C GLN A 79 -4.81 -4.10 10.20
N ILE A 80 -5.05 -5.30 9.68
CA ILE A 80 -6.38 -5.70 9.17
C ILE A 80 -7.32 -5.98 10.35
N GLY A 81 -8.58 -5.57 10.20
CA GLY A 81 -9.61 -5.76 11.22
C GLY A 81 -10.19 -7.19 11.23
N ASP A 82 -11.44 -7.30 11.65
CA ASP A 82 -12.09 -8.60 11.90
C ASP A 82 -12.66 -9.28 10.66
N THR A 83 -12.65 -8.59 9.52
CA THR A 83 -13.15 -9.13 8.25
C THR A 83 -12.05 -9.11 7.20
N PRO A 84 -12.14 -9.98 6.16
CA PRO A 84 -11.18 -9.91 5.05
C PRO A 84 -11.17 -8.53 4.40
N ALA A 85 -10.00 -8.05 4.02
CA ALA A 85 -9.84 -6.76 3.37
C ALA A 85 -9.35 -6.93 1.93
N ARG A 86 -9.79 -6.03 1.06
CA ARG A 86 -9.32 -5.91 -0.32
C ARG A 86 -9.07 -4.45 -0.64
N ALA A 87 -8.02 -4.18 -1.38
CA ALA A 87 -7.66 -2.82 -1.76
C ALA A 87 -6.96 -2.81 -3.12
N LEU A 88 -7.06 -1.68 -3.81
CA LEU A 88 -6.26 -1.40 -5.00
C LEU A 88 -5.17 -0.41 -4.62
N GLY A 89 -3.94 -0.84 -4.73
CA GLY A 89 -2.76 0.01 -4.53
C GLY A 89 -2.19 0.47 -5.85
N HIS A 90 -1.93 1.76 -5.98
CA HIS A 90 -1.25 2.34 -7.13
C HIS A 90 0.05 2.97 -6.65
N TYR A 91 1.15 2.53 -7.24
CA TYR A 91 2.49 2.96 -6.87
C TYR A 91 3.17 3.62 -8.05
N VAL A 92 3.76 4.80 -7.84
CA VAL A 92 4.68 5.42 -8.78
C VAL A 92 6.03 5.45 -8.10
N VAL A 93 6.91 4.54 -8.51
CA VAL A 93 8.13 4.23 -7.78
C VAL A 93 9.34 4.23 -8.70
N GLU A 94 10.53 4.37 -8.11
CA GLU A 94 11.79 4.35 -8.85
C GLU A 94 11.98 2.99 -9.54
N LYS A 95 12.36 3.05 -10.81
CA LYS A 95 12.34 1.92 -11.74
C LYS A 95 13.20 0.74 -11.31
N ASP A 96 14.37 0.93 -10.82
CA ASP A 96 15.33 -0.14 -10.57
C ASP A 96 15.50 -0.47 -9.07
N LYS A 97 14.50 -0.10 -8.26
CA LYS A 97 14.50 -0.39 -6.82
C LYS A 97 13.40 -1.38 -6.45
N PRO A 98 13.57 -2.14 -5.35
CA PRO A 98 12.50 -2.98 -4.85
C PRO A 98 11.26 -2.15 -4.53
N LEU A 99 10.07 -2.69 -4.81
CA LEU A 99 8.82 -2.01 -4.49
C LEU A 99 8.70 -1.74 -2.98
N THR A 100 9.14 -2.68 -2.17
CA THR A 100 8.99 -2.61 -0.71
C THR A 100 10.32 -2.87 -0.02
N THR A 101 10.63 -2.04 0.97
CA THR A 101 11.75 -2.25 1.89
C THR A 101 11.19 -2.42 3.29
N TRP A 102 11.41 -3.59 3.89
CA TRP A 102 10.95 -3.90 5.25
C TRP A 102 11.87 -3.28 6.30
N LEU A 103 11.29 -2.75 7.34
CA LEU A 103 12.02 -2.11 8.44
C LEU A 103 12.07 -2.97 9.69
#